data_48b24288783b0150c3842bba98fedc25
#
_entry.id   48b24288783b0150c3842bba98fedc25
#
_cell.length_a   1.000
_cell.length_b   1.000
_cell.length_c   1.000
_cell.angle_alpha   90.00
_cell.angle_beta   90.00
_cell.angle_gamma   90.00
#
_symmetry.space_group_name_H-M   'P 1'
#
loop_
_entity.id
_entity.type
_entity.pdbx_description
1 polymer ?
#
loop_
_entity_poly.entity_id
_entity_poly.type
_entity_poly.pdbx_seq_one_letter_code
_entity_poly.pdbx_strand_id
1 'polypeptide(L)' 'MAKNYYEVLGVDKKASQDDIKAAYRKLARQYHPDLHPNDEECAKRFKEINEANEVLSDPPKRQQYDMELEHPGMGSGNFG' A
#
# COMPACT_ATOMS: atom_id res chain seq x y z
N MET A 1 -5.75 -4.88 -14.00
CA MET A 1 -5.85 -5.50 -12.70
C MET A 1 -5.17 -4.68 -11.64
N ALA A 2 -5.85 -4.52 -10.53
CA ALA A 2 -5.29 -3.73 -9.44
C ALA A 2 -4.19 -4.50 -8.74
N LYS A 3 -3.12 -3.82 -8.41
CA LYS A 3 -2.05 -4.41 -7.62
C LYS A 3 -2.47 -4.44 -6.16
N ASN A 4 -2.00 -5.44 -5.43
CA ASN A 4 -2.24 -5.42 -4.00
C ASN A 4 -1.27 -4.43 -3.34
N TYR A 5 -1.49 -4.13 -2.08
CA TYR A 5 -0.69 -3.14 -1.38
C TYR A 5 0.78 -3.52 -1.27
N TYR A 6 1.07 -4.80 -1.15
CA TYR A 6 2.46 -5.26 -1.11
C TYR A 6 3.16 -4.96 -2.43
N GLU A 7 2.47 -5.20 -3.52
CA GLU A 7 3.01 -4.91 -4.84
C GLU A 7 3.20 -3.41 -5.06
N VAL A 8 2.27 -2.62 -4.54
CA VAL A 8 2.38 -1.17 -4.64
C VAL A 8 3.65 -0.68 -3.96
N LEU A 9 3.99 -1.22 -2.80
CA LEU A 9 5.21 -0.85 -2.10
C LEU A 9 6.43 -1.62 -2.58
N GLY A 10 6.24 -2.63 -3.41
CA GLY A 10 7.35 -3.42 -3.92
C GLY A 10 7.99 -4.29 -2.86
N VAL A 11 7.22 -4.79 -1.91
CA VAL A 11 7.72 -5.65 -0.86
C VAL A 11 7.02 -6.99 -0.89
N ASP A 12 7.63 -7.96 -0.25
CA ASP A 12 7.05 -9.29 -0.10
C ASP A 12 5.91 -9.23 0.91
N LYS A 13 4.93 -10.10 0.73
CA LYS A 13 3.83 -10.26 1.63
C LYS A 13 4.28 -10.62 3.05
N LYS A 14 5.48 -11.20 3.18
CA LYS A 14 6.07 -11.55 4.47
C LYS A 14 7.05 -10.51 4.97
N ALA A 15 7.12 -9.36 4.32
CA ALA A 15 8.05 -8.31 4.72
C ALA A 15 7.79 -7.87 6.16
N SER A 16 8.85 -7.50 6.85
CA SER A 16 8.71 -6.99 8.22
C SER A 16 8.09 -5.60 8.20
N GLN A 17 7.62 -5.16 9.36
CA GLN A 17 7.09 -3.80 9.48
C GLN A 17 8.17 -2.78 9.14
N ASP A 18 9.42 -3.05 9.52
CA ASP A 18 10.53 -2.16 9.19
C ASP A 18 10.76 -2.08 7.68
N ASP A 19 10.65 -3.23 7.01
CA ASP A 19 10.81 -3.27 5.56
C ASP A 19 9.73 -2.46 4.86
N ILE A 20 8.51 -2.59 5.35
CA ILE A 20 7.38 -1.85 4.80
C ILE A 20 7.59 -0.35 4.97
N LYS A 21 8.03 0.05 6.14
CA LYS A 21 8.27 1.45 6.44
C LYS A 21 9.38 2.01 5.55
N ALA A 22 10.46 1.25 5.39
CA ALA A 22 11.56 1.68 4.53
C ALA A 22 11.13 1.81 3.08
N ALA A 23 10.36 0.85 2.59
CA ALA A 23 9.86 0.88 1.23
C ALA A 23 8.94 2.09 1.01
N TYR A 24 8.07 2.34 1.98
CA TYR A 24 7.18 3.50 1.89
C TYR A 24 7.97 4.81 1.80
N ARG A 25 8.95 4.97 2.67
CA ARG A 25 9.76 6.19 2.69
C ARG A 25 10.46 6.42 1.36
N LYS A 26 11.00 5.36 0.81
CA LYS A 26 11.72 5.43 -0.45
C LYS A 26 10.79 5.86 -1.58
N LEU A 27 9.63 5.21 -1.67
CA LEU A 27 8.67 5.51 -2.73
C LEU A 27 8.02 6.87 -2.54
N ALA A 28 7.70 7.23 -1.31
CA ALA A 28 7.10 8.54 -1.04
C ALA A 28 8.04 9.66 -1.45
N ARG A 29 9.33 9.46 -1.25
CA ARG A 29 10.32 10.46 -1.66
C ARG A 29 10.46 10.49 -3.18
N GLN A 30 10.39 9.33 -3.81
CA GLN A 30 10.55 9.21 -5.25
C GLN A 30 9.37 9.80 -6.02
N TYR A 31 8.16 9.63 -5.50
CA TYR A 31 6.94 10.10 -6.16
C TYR A 31 6.31 11.32 -5.53
N HIS A 32 7.07 12.04 -4.73
CA HIS A 32 6.54 13.22 -4.07
C HIS A 32 6.07 14.26 -5.10
N PRO A 33 4.88 14.84 -4.91
CA PRO A 33 4.36 15.80 -5.89
C PRO A 33 5.26 17.02 -6.15
N ASP A 34 6.04 17.40 -5.14
CA ASP A 34 6.95 18.54 -5.31
C ASP A 34 8.03 18.27 -6.34
N LEU A 35 8.40 16.99 -6.51
CA LEU A 35 9.41 16.62 -7.50
C LEU A 35 8.83 16.44 -8.90
N HIS A 36 7.52 16.26 -8.97
CA HIS A 36 6.85 15.98 -10.23
C HIS A 36 5.60 16.85 -10.36
N PRO A 37 5.78 18.16 -10.41
CA PRO A 37 4.61 19.07 -10.52
C PRO A 37 3.88 18.82 -11.83
N ASN A 38 2.59 18.85 -11.77
CA ASN A 38 1.71 18.67 -12.94
C ASN A 38 1.78 17.26 -13.56
N ASP A 39 2.31 16.29 -12.81
CA ASP A 39 2.36 14.90 -13.27
C ASP A 39 1.24 14.12 -12.59
N GLU A 40 0.16 13.89 -13.32
CA GLU A 40 -1.00 13.20 -12.77
C GLU A 40 -0.71 11.74 -12.46
N GLU A 41 0.12 11.11 -13.28
CA GLU A 41 0.53 9.72 -13.04
C GLU A 41 1.25 9.60 -11.72
N CYS A 42 2.17 10.51 -11.47
CA CYS A 42 2.94 10.51 -10.24
C CYS A 42 2.03 10.75 -9.03
N ALA A 43 1.12 11.68 -9.15
CA ALA A 43 0.17 11.98 -8.08
C ALA A 43 -0.68 10.77 -7.75
N LYS A 44 -1.11 10.05 -8.76
CA LYS A 44 -1.91 8.85 -8.59
C LYS A 44 -1.12 7.76 -7.86
N ARG A 45 0.14 7.58 -8.26
CA ARG A 45 0.99 6.60 -7.62
C ARG A 45 1.27 6.97 -6.17
N PHE A 46 1.50 8.24 -5.91
CA PHE A 46 1.74 8.71 -4.56
C PHE A 46 0.54 8.42 -3.66
N LYS A 47 -0.64 8.60 -4.18
CA LYS A 47 -1.87 8.29 -3.45
C LYS A 47 -1.95 6.81 -3.13
N GLU A 48 -1.64 5.95 -4.11
CA GLU A 48 -1.65 4.51 -3.91
C GLU A 48 -0.63 4.07 -2.87
N ILE A 49 0.55 4.69 -2.91
CA ILE A 49 1.61 4.40 -1.96
C ILE A 49 1.17 4.74 -0.54
N ASN A 50 0.51 5.88 -0.38
CA ASN A 50 0.01 6.28 0.93
C ASN A 50 -1.08 5.35 1.45
N GLU A 51 -1.97 4.92 0.57
CA GLU A 51 -3.02 3.98 0.96
C GLU A 51 -2.41 2.65 1.40
N ALA A 52 -1.45 2.14 0.63
CA ALA A 52 -0.79 0.90 0.95
C ALA A 52 -0.10 1.00 2.31
N ASN A 53 0.59 2.09 2.55
CA ASN A 53 1.27 2.28 3.81
C ASN A 53 0.29 2.37 4.98
N GLU A 54 -0.83 3.04 4.78
CA GLU A 54 -1.82 3.19 5.84
C GLU A 54 -2.31 1.84 6.34
N VAL A 55 -2.49 0.90 5.44
CA VAL A 55 -2.95 -0.44 5.80
C VAL A 55 -1.80 -1.30 6.31
N LEU A 56 -0.69 -1.31 5.61
CA LEU A 56 0.39 -2.25 5.92
C LEU A 56 1.24 -1.83 7.11
N SER A 57 1.26 -0.55 7.45
CA SER A 57 2.04 -0.08 8.59
C SER A 57 1.34 -0.29 9.92
N ASP A 58 0.05 -0.55 9.88
CA ASP A 58 -0.74 -0.79 11.10
C ASP A 58 -0.96 -2.29 11.23
N PRO A 59 -0.36 -2.96 12.22
CA PRO A 59 -0.47 -4.43 12.34
C PRO A 59 -1.89 -4.97 12.33
N PRO A 60 -2.86 -4.40 13.06
CA PRO A 60 -4.24 -4.89 12.98
C PRO A 60 -4.84 -4.76 11.59
N LYS A 61 -4.63 -3.64 10.94
CA LYS A 61 -5.16 -3.45 9.59
C LYS A 61 -4.48 -4.38 8.61
N ARG A 62 -3.17 -4.55 8.77
CA ARG A 62 -2.42 -5.45 7.90
C ARG A 62 -2.93 -6.87 8.03
N GLN A 63 -3.17 -7.31 9.25
CA GLN A 63 -3.66 -8.66 9.50
C GLN A 63 -5.01 -8.87 8.82
N GLN A 64 -5.89 -7.91 8.95
CA GLN A 64 -7.20 -7.98 8.32
C GLN A 64 -7.07 -8.01 6.80
N TYR A 65 -6.20 -7.20 6.26
CA TYR A 65 -5.96 -7.16 4.82
C TYR A 65 -5.41 -8.50 4.33
N ASP A 66 -4.47 -9.07 5.07
CA ASP A 66 -3.89 -10.37 4.71
C ASP A 66 -4.95 -11.46 4.66
N MET A 67 -5.87 -11.43 5.60
CA MET A 67 -6.96 -12.40 5.63
C MET A 67 -7.84 -12.25 4.38
N GLU A 68 -8.09 -11.02 3.98
CA GLU A 68 -8.88 -10.76 2.77
C GLU A 68 -8.18 -11.25 1.52
N LEU A 69 -6.87 -11.14 1.47
CA LEU A 69 -6.10 -11.63 0.34
C LEU A 69 -6.14 -13.15 0.24
N GLU A 70 -6.08 -13.82 1.38
CA GLU A 70 -6.07 -15.27 1.42
C GLU A 70 -7.47 -15.85 1.23
N HIS A 71 -8.49 -15.10 1.63
CA HIS A 71 -9.88 -15.56 1.55
C HIS A 71 -10.74 -14.51 0.87
N PRO A 72 -10.52 -14.32 -0.45
CA PRO A 72 -11.31 -13.33 -1.19
C PRO A 72 -12.78 -13.65 -1.08
N GLY A 73 -13.57 -12.67 -0.82
CA GLY A 73 -15.00 -12.86 -0.70
C GLY A 73 -15.48 -13.01 0.73
N MET A 74 -14.59 -13.37 1.64
CA MET A 74 -14.96 -13.43 3.05
C MET A 74 -14.75 -12.05 3.64
N GLY A 75 -15.67 -11.56 4.35
CA GLY A 75 -15.55 -10.27 4.98
C GLY A 75 -15.75 -9.09 4.05
N SER A 76 -15.78 -9.31 2.77
CA SER A 76 -15.98 -8.22 1.84
C SER A 76 -17.36 -7.59 1.98
N GLY A 77 -18.29 -8.33 2.49
CA GLY A 77 -19.61 -7.80 2.70
C GLY A 77 -19.71 -6.83 3.85
N ASN A 78 -18.67 -6.67 4.60
CA ASN A 78 -18.69 -5.80 5.75
C ASN A 78 -18.64 -4.34 5.42
N PHE A 79 -18.40 -4.03 4.20
CA PHE A 79 -18.30 -2.65 3.78
C PHE A 79 -19.61 -2.14 3.22
N GLY A 80 -20.62 -2.76 3.54
CA GLY A 80 -21.90 -2.26 3.11
C GLY A 80 -22.15 -0.90 3.65
#